data_1fdc9596277195d37f75d0230fec9bcb
#
_entry.id   1fdc9596277195d37f75d0230fec9bcb
#
_cell.length_a   1.000
_cell.length_b   1.000
_cell.length_c   1.000
_cell.angle_alpha   90.00
_cell.angle_beta   90.00
_cell.angle_gamma   90.00
#
_symmetry.space_group_name_H-M   'P 1'
#
loop_
_entity.id
_entity.type
_entity.pdbx_description
1 polymer ?
#
loop_
_entity_poly.entity_id
_entity_poly.type
_entity_poly.pdbx_seq_one_letter_code
_entity_poly.pdbx_strand_id
1 'polypeptide(L)'
;ANSLDYSVTGLPTFDLSQLHLATDLDFPLPTNVRLGHLAEKVVSELIKSSTNYKVIYENIQIIEAKKTIGEIDFIVEEVNTEQAIHVELAYKFYLFDPSISSEEVDNWIGPNRNDSLTEKLEKLKRKQFPLLYHSSVKSILKGLKIDEVSQGLCLLASLFIPYQYKGSFSPTYKKAIKGYYLDFETFKSLDNPTITYYIPSKKEWGMDPSKHDTWVDLGDIEKVLTVSMQEKQAPLYWQKNGESYSQFFIVWW
;
A
#
# COMPACT_ATOMS: atom_id res chain seq x y z
N ALA A 1 6.28 3.99 -1.19
CA ALA A 1 5.63 3.63 0.08
C ALA A 1 6.68 3.21 1.10
N ASN A 2 6.37 3.32 2.38
CA ASN A 2 7.21 2.84 3.47
C ASN A 2 6.48 1.73 4.21
N SER A 3 7.25 0.77 4.77
CA SER A 3 6.69 -0.29 5.58
C SER A 3 6.25 0.24 6.95
N LEU A 4 5.04 -0.13 7.39
CA LEU A 4 4.62 0.02 8.77
C LEU A 4 5.10 -1.21 9.54
N ASP A 5 5.83 -0.99 10.62
CA ASP A 5 6.48 -2.03 11.40
C ASP A 5 5.63 -2.56 12.56
N TYR A 6 6.21 -3.46 13.35
CA TYR A 6 5.57 -4.10 14.50
C TYR A 6 4.99 -3.10 15.50
N SER A 7 5.62 -1.94 15.69
CA SER A 7 5.16 -0.93 16.67
C SER A 7 3.76 -0.40 16.36
N VAL A 8 3.39 -0.40 15.09
CA VAL A 8 2.06 -0.02 14.60
C VAL A 8 1.14 -1.21 14.41
N THR A 9 1.66 -2.29 13.82
CA THR A 9 0.83 -3.40 13.35
C THR A 9 0.55 -4.45 14.42
N GLY A 10 1.45 -4.58 15.40
CA GLY A 10 1.46 -5.68 16.36
C GLY A 10 1.66 -7.05 15.70
N LEU A 11 2.22 -7.09 14.49
CA LEU A 11 2.53 -8.29 13.71
C LEU A 11 4.00 -8.30 13.33
N PRO A 12 4.66 -9.48 13.27
CA PRO A 12 6.04 -9.58 12.79
C PRO A 12 6.18 -8.92 11.42
N THR A 13 7.26 -8.18 11.21
CA THR A 13 7.49 -7.43 9.98
C THR A 13 8.42 -8.21 9.04
N PHE A 14 8.04 -8.31 7.76
CA PHE A 14 8.94 -8.64 6.68
C PHE A 14 9.39 -7.33 6.02
N ASP A 15 10.64 -6.94 6.25
CA ASP A 15 11.16 -5.64 5.81
C ASP A 15 11.93 -5.76 4.49
N LEU A 16 11.40 -5.17 3.43
CA LEU A 16 12.04 -5.17 2.10
C LEU A 16 13.42 -4.47 2.10
N SER A 17 13.72 -3.61 3.07
CA SER A 17 15.05 -2.98 3.18
C SER A 17 16.15 -3.97 3.57
N GLN A 18 15.78 -5.17 4.04
CA GLN A 18 16.69 -6.26 4.36
C GLN A 18 17.09 -7.11 3.13
N LEU A 19 16.48 -6.87 1.98
CA LEU A 19 16.84 -7.57 0.74
C LEU A 19 18.19 -7.09 0.23
N HIS A 20 19.10 -8.03 0.01
CA HIS A 20 20.40 -7.77 -0.61
C HIS A 20 20.28 -8.02 -2.12
N LEU A 21 20.02 -6.98 -2.90
CA LEU A 21 19.80 -7.08 -4.34
C LEU A 21 21.13 -7.33 -5.08
N ALA A 22 21.15 -8.33 -5.96
CA ALA A 22 22.34 -8.70 -6.72
C ALA A 22 22.62 -7.75 -7.89
N THR A 23 21.58 -7.14 -8.47
CA THR A 23 21.65 -6.27 -9.65
C THR A 23 20.58 -5.19 -9.59
N ASP A 24 20.71 -4.16 -10.43
CA ASP A 24 19.61 -3.23 -10.68
C ASP A 24 18.43 -3.97 -11.30
N LEU A 25 17.25 -3.61 -10.86
CA LEU A 25 16.01 -4.23 -11.32
C LEU A 25 15.59 -3.60 -12.65
N ASP A 26 15.60 -4.39 -13.70
CA ASP A 26 15.03 -4.03 -15.00
C ASP A 26 14.07 -5.14 -15.43
N PHE A 27 12.79 -4.96 -15.11
CA PHE A 27 11.73 -5.86 -15.54
C PHE A 27 10.48 -5.08 -15.98
N PRO A 28 9.76 -5.56 -17.00
CA PRO A 28 8.58 -4.88 -17.49
C PRO A 28 7.44 -4.98 -16.46
N LEU A 29 6.88 -3.81 -16.11
CA LEU A 29 5.70 -3.75 -15.24
C LEU A 29 4.44 -4.08 -16.04
N PRO A 30 3.54 -4.93 -15.53
CA PRO A 30 2.28 -5.22 -16.18
C PRO A 30 1.37 -3.97 -16.18
N THR A 31 0.81 -3.64 -17.34
CA THR A 31 0.02 -2.40 -17.52
C THR A 31 -1.46 -2.53 -17.14
N ASN A 32 -2.01 -3.77 -17.15
CA ASN A 32 -3.45 -4.02 -17.00
C ASN A 32 -3.84 -4.76 -15.72
N VAL A 33 -3.12 -4.54 -14.63
CA VAL A 33 -3.40 -5.15 -13.32
C VAL A 33 -3.84 -4.11 -12.30
N ARG A 34 -4.53 -4.56 -11.25
CA ARG A 34 -4.86 -3.71 -10.09
C ARG A 34 -3.58 -3.35 -9.34
N LEU A 35 -3.58 -2.20 -8.67
CA LEU A 35 -2.42 -1.70 -7.93
C LEU A 35 -1.85 -2.69 -6.90
N GLY A 36 -2.72 -3.45 -6.21
CA GLY A 36 -2.28 -4.52 -5.28
C GLY A 36 -1.45 -5.59 -6.00
N HIS A 37 -1.97 -6.15 -7.09
CA HIS A 37 -1.24 -7.16 -7.88
C HIS A 37 0.04 -6.60 -8.54
N LEU A 38 0.06 -5.30 -8.87
CA LEU A 38 1.29 -4.65 -9.31
C LEU A 38 2.33 -4.65 -8.19
N ALA A 39 1.93 -4.30 -6.97
CA ALA A 39 2.83 -4.33 -5.81
C ALA A 39 3.33 -5.75 -5.51
N GLU A 40 2.46 -6.77 -5.57
CA GLU A 40 2.83 -8.18 -5.43
C GLU A 40 3.88 -8.58 -6.48
N LYS A 41 3.68 -8.20 -7.74
CA LYS A 41 4.65 -8.49 -8.81
C LYS A 41 6.00 -7.81 -8.57
N VAL A 42 6.00 -6.54 -8.18
CA VAL A 42 7.23 -5.81 -7.86
C VAL A 42 7.96 -6.46 -6.68
N VAL A 43 7.25 -6.80 -5.60
CA VAL A 43 7.85 -7.44 -4.42
C VAL A 43 8.37 -8.84 -4.76
N SER A 44 7.64 -9.62 -5.56
CA SER A 44 8.10 -10.92 -6.06
C SER A 44 9.45 -10.79 -6.79
N GLU A 45 9.58 -9.84 -7.73
CA GLU A 45 10.82 -9.64 -8.48
C GLU A 45 11.95 -9.11 -7.59
N LEU A 46 11.65 -8.25 -6.59
CA LEU A 46 12.63 -7.82 -5.59
C LEU A 46 13.20 -9.01 -4.80
N ILE A 47 12.33 -9.91 -4.31
CA ILE A 47 12.77 -11.08 -3.55
C ILE A 47 13.55 -12.04 -4.45
N LYS A 48 13.10 -12.30 -5.69
CA LYS A 48 13.79 -13.17 -6.68
C LYS A 48 15.17 -12.65 -7.06
N SER A 49 15.35 -11.33 -7.07
CA SER A 49 16.64 -10.67 -7.35
C SER A 49 17.54 -10.54 -6.11
N SER A 50 17.06 -10.97 -4.95
CA SER A 50 17.81 -10.92 -3.70
C SER A 50 18.78 -12.10 -3.59
N THR A 51 19.93 -11.90 -2.93
CA THR A 51 20.90 -12.95 -2.64
C THR A 51 20.65 -13.66 -1.32
N ASN A 52 19.84 -13.05 -0.44
CA ASN A 52 19.59 -13.56 0.91
C ASN A 52 18.18 -14.13 1.12
N TYR A 53 17.28 -13.97 0.15
CA TYR A 53 15.95 -14.59 0.15
C TYR A 53 15.65 -15.22 -1.22
N LYS A 54 14.82 -16.26 -1.22
CA LYS A 54 14.25 -16.85 -2.44
C LYS A 54 12.75 -17.08 -2.26
N VAL A 55 11.98 -16.91 -3.34
CA VAL A 55 10.56 -17.26 -3.36
C VAL A 55 10.44 -18.77 -3.56
N ILE A 56 9.78 -19.47 -2.63
CA ILE A 56 9.47 -20.90 -2.75
C ILE A 56 8.10 -21.09 -3.40
N TYR A 57 7.11 -20.33 -2.92
CA TYR A 57 5.75 -20.31 -3.47
C TYR A 57 5.22 -18.88 -3.50
N GLU A 58 4.37 -18.58 -4.47
CA GLU A 58 3.66 -17.31 -4.60
C GLU A 58 2.23 -17.52 -5.08
N ASN A 59 1.29 -16.67 -4.63
CA ASN A 59 -0.12 -16.66 -5.05
C ASN A 59 -0.84 -18.00 -4.82
N ILE A 60 -0.73 -18.55 -3.62
CA ILE A 60 -1.26 -19.87 -3.29
C ILE A 60 -2.72 -19.74 -2.89
N GLN A 61 -3.63 -20.15 -3.77
CA GLN A 61 -5.05 -20.17 -3.47
C GLN A 61 -5.42 -21.34 -2.57
N ILE A 62 -6.08 -21.06 -1.47
CA ILE A 62 -6.62 -22.07 -0.55
C ILE A 62 -8.09 -22.28 -0.90
N ILE A 63 -8.38 -23.53 -1.33
CA ILE A 63 -9.72 -23.90 -1.82
C ILE A 63 -10.34 -24.91 -0.87
N GLU A 64 -11.56 -24.63 -0.42
CA GLU A 64 -12.39 -25.54 0.35
C GLU A 64 -13.77 -25.66 -0.30
N ALA A 65 -14.29 -26.88 -0.43
CA ALA A 65 -15.59 -27.15 -1.06
C ALA A 65 -15.80 -26.42 -2.41
N LYS A 66 -14.77 -26.38 -3.27
CA LYS A 66 -14.74 -25.69 -4.58
C LYS A 66 -14.84 -24.15 -4.49
N LYS A 67 -14.64 -23.57 -3.32
CA LYS A 67 -14.63 -22.12 -3.12
C LYS A 67 -13.27 -21.67 -2.61
N THR A 68 -12.69 -20.64 -3.20
CA THR A 68 -11.48 -19.99 -2.67
C THR A 68 -11.83 -19.30 -1.36
N ILE A 69 -11.21 -19.72 -0.25
CA ILE A 69 -11.39 -19.17 1.09
C ILE A 69 -10.33 -18.09 1.42
N GLY A 70 -9.21 -18.09 0.70
CA GLY A 70 -8.16 -17.10 0.80
C GLY A 70 -6.97 -17.44 -0.08
N GLU A 71 -5.97 -16.57 -0.02
CA GLU A 71 -4.71 -16.72 -0.76
C GLU A 71 -3.55 -16.41 0.18
N ILE A 72 -2.47 -17.17 0.09
CA ILE A 72 -1.19 -16.89 0.72
C ILE A 72 -0.34 -16.18 -0.34
N ASP A 73 0.10 -14.95 -0.05
CA ASP A 73 0.81 -14.15 -1.04
C ASP A 73 2.18 -14.75 -1.38
N PHE A 74 3.00 -15.06 -0.34
CA PHE A 74 4.32 -15.64 -0.53
C PHE A 74 4.69 -16.65 0.56
N ILE A 75 5.43 -17.68 0.17
CA ILE A 75 6.34 -18.42 1.05
C ILE A 75 7.75 -18.15 0.53
N VAL A 76 8.57 -17.51 1.36
CA VAL A 76 9.97 -17.22 1.06
C VAL A 76 10.89 -18.02 1.97
N GLU A 77 12.14 -18.22 1.58
CA GLU A 77 13.15 -18.85 2.41
C GLU A 77 14.34 -17.91 2.55
N GLU A 78 14.80 -17.71 3.77
CA GLU A 78 16.08 -17.06 4.02
C GLU A 78 17.22 -18.02 3.70
N VAL A 79 18.08 -17.66 2.75
CA VAL A 79 19.08 -18.56 2.15
C VAL A 79 20.08 -19.11 3.17
N ASN A 80 20.50 -18.30 4.14
CA ASN A 80 21.56 -18.67 5.10
C ASN A 80 21.06 -19.61 6.19
N THR A 81 19.80 -19.49 6.60
CA THR A 81 19.21 -20.23 7.72
C THR A 81 18.27 -21.33 7.26
N GLU A 82 17.91 -21.35 5.97
CA GLU A 82 16.86 -22.22 5.39
C GLU A 82 15.49 -22.02 6.06
N GLN A 83 15.32 -20.91 6.79
CA GLN A 83 14.07 -20.58 7.46
C GLN A 83 12.99 -20.18 6.47
N ALA A 84 11.89 -20.94 6.42
CA ALA A 84 10.72 -20.58 5.64
C ALA A 84 9.87 -19.52 6.35
N ILE A 85 9.38 -18.54 5.60
CA ILE A 85 8.57 -17.42 6.09
C ILE A 85 7.33 -17.27 5.23
N HIS A 86 6.14 -17.32 5.83
CA HIS A 86 4.89 -16.90 5.21
C HIS A 86 4.81 -15.39 5.24
N VAL A 87 4.86 -14.75 4.09
CA VAL A 87 4.78 -13.29 3.96
C VAL A 87 3.45 -12.88 3.36
N GLU A 88 2.71 -12.05 4.10
CA GLU A 88 1.52 -11.34 3.61
C GLU A 88 1.91 -9.94 3.18
N LEU A 89 1.49 -9.52 1.98
CA LEU A 89 1.74 -8.21 1.42
C LEU A 89 0.48 -7.36 1.41
N ALA A 90 0.60 -6.10 1.79
CA ALA A 90 -0.43 -5.11 1.54
C ALA A 90 0.18 -3.80 1.08
N TYR A 91 -0.36 -3.22 0.01
CA TYR A 91 -0.04 -1.87 -0.43
C TYR A 91 -1.29 -0.99 -0.28
N LYS A 92 -1.23 0.03 0.59
CA LYS A 92 -2.39 0.79 1.03
C LYS A 92 -2.15 2.29 1.07
N PHE A 93 -3.23 3.04 0.83
CA PHE A 93 -3.31 4.49 0.98
C PHE A 93 -4.33 4.80 2.06
N TYR A 94 -3.93 5.55 3.08
CA TYR A 94 -4.83 5.94 4.17
C TYR A 94 -4.74 7.44 4.46
N LEU A 95 -5.86 8.01 4.86
CA LEU A 95 -6.02 9.39 5.29
C LEU A 95 -6.26 9.42 6.80
N PHE A 96 -5.61 10.33 7.50
CA PHE A 96 -5.73 10.48 8.94
C PHE A 96 -6.94 11.34 9.31
N ASP A 97 -8.00 10.76 9.85
CA ASP A 97 -9.15 11.51 10.36
C ASP A 97 -9.11 11.54 11.89
N PRO A 98 -8.64 12.64 12.52
CA PRO A 98 -8.48 12.73 13.98
C PRO A 98 -9.79 12.74 14.77
N SER A 99 -10.93 12.79 14.08
CA SER A 99 -12.25 12.82 14.73
C SER A 99 -12.80 11.45 15.10
N ILE A 100 -12.15 10.35 14.63
CA ILE A 100 -12.70 8.98 14.77
C ILE A 100 -12.42 8.40 16.14
N SER A 101 -11.18 8.49 16.65
CA SER A 101 -10.76 7.81 17.88
C SER A 101 -9.64 8.58 18.60
N SER A 102 -9.47 8.30 19.90
CA SER A 102 -8.27 8.70 20.65
C SER A 102 -7.06 7.86 20.29
N GLU A 103 -7.27 6.65 19.75
CA GLU A 103 -6.21 5.74 19.32
C GLU A 103 -5.76 6.08 17.90
N GLU A 104 -4.46 6.37 17.72
CA GLU A 104 -3.90 6.85 16.45
C GLU A 104 -4.15 5.87 15.28
N VAL A 105 -4.08 4.56 15.54
CA VAL A 105 -4.26 3.52 14.52
C VAL A 105 -5.65 3.49 13.91
N ASP A 106 -6.69 3.83 14.68
CA ASP A 106 -8.09 3.81 14.23
C ASP A 106 -8.44 4.99 13.32
N ASN A 107 -7.61 6.02 13.35
CA ASN A 107 -7.81 7.25 12.58
C ASN A 107 -7.34 7.15 11.12
N TRP A 108 -6.69 6.05 10.73
CA TRP A 108 -6.22 5.83 9.37
C TRP A 108 -7.28 5.11 8.53
N ILE A 109 -7.97 5.84 7.69
CA ILE A 109 -9.08 5.35 6.85
C ILE A 109 -8.73 5.40 5.37
N GLY A 110 -9.35 4.52 4.57
CA GLY A 110 -9.23 4.58 3.13
C GLY A 110 -9.81 5.88 2.55
N PRO A 111 -9.30 6.40 1.43
CA PRO A 111 -9.73 7.69 0.87
C PRO A 111 -11.24 7.81 0.65
N ASN A 112 -11.91 6.72 0.35
CA ASN A 112 -13.36 6.66 0.14
C ASN A 112 -14.12 6.16 1.39
N ARG A 113 -13.48 6.09 2.57
CA ARG A 113 -14.07 5.61 3.84
C ARG A 113 -14.64 4.18 3.77
N ASN A 114 -14.15 3.34 2.86
CA ASN A 114 -14.65 1.97 2.64
C ASN A 114 -13.83 0.91 3.39
N ASP A 115 -12.66 1.28 3.91
CA ASP A 115 -11.77 0.43 4.71
C ASP A 115 -10.94 1.29 5.66
N SER A 116 -10.28 0.65 6.63
CA SER A 116 -9.38 1.29 7.57
C SER A 116 -8.12 0.44 7.81
N LEU A 117 -7.10 1.05 8.42
CA LEU A 117 -5.89 0.34 8.83
C LEU A 117 -6.23 -0.74 9.87
N THR A 118 -7.05 -0.41 10.87
CA THR A 118 -7.49 -1.36 11.91
C THR A 118 -8.21 -2.56 11.30
N GLU A 119 -9.19 -2.34 10.39
CA GLU A 119 -9.88 -3.45 9.71
C GLU A 119 -8.93 -4.32 8.87
N LYS A 120 -7.93 -3.72 8.21
CA LYS A 120 -6.93 -4.48 7.45
C LYS A 120 -6.07 -5.33 8.38
N LEU A 121 -5.62 -4.78 9.52
CA LEU A 121 -4.83 -5.51 10.50
C LEU A 121 -5.63 -6.67 11.13
N GLU A 122 -6.89 -6.44 11.48
CA GLU A 122 -7.77 -7.49 12.00
C GLU A 122 -8.02 -8.61 10.97
N LYS A 123 -8.20 -8.25 9.69
CA LYS A 123 -8.33 -9.24 8.62
C LYS A 123 -7.06 -10.09 8.48
N LEU A 124 -5.88 -9.46 8.54
CA LEU A 124 -4.60 -10.16 8.49
C LEU A 124 -4.46 -11.16 9.65
N LYS A 125 -4.71 -10.68 10.89
CA LYS A 125 -4.61 -11.50 12.11
C LYS A 125 -5.59 -12.68 12.13
N ARG A 126 -6.85 -12.44 11.75
CA ARG A 126 -7.93 -13.42 11.93
C ARG A 126 -8.19 -14.30 10.72
N LYS A 127 -7.76 -13.90 9.53
CA LYS A 127 -8.10 -14.61 8.28
C LYS A 127 -6.89 -14.99 7.45
N GLN A 128 -5.96 -14.04 7.19
CA GLN A 128 -4.86 -14.28 6.25
C GLN A 128 -3.76 -15.16 6.87
N PHE A 129 -3.17 -14.74 7.97
CA PHE A 129 -2.14 -15.53 8.64
C PHE A 129 -2.59 -16.93 9.06
N PRO A 130 -3.82 -17.15 9.58
CA PRO A 130 -4.31 -18.49 9.88
C PRO A 130 -4.45 -19.42 8.68
N LEU A 131 -4.50 -18.91 7.43
CA LEU A 131 -4.56 -19.76 6.24
C LEU A 131 -3.39 -20.75 6.16
N LEU A 132 -2.21 -20.39 6.65
CA LEU A 132 -1.05 -21.28 6.70
C LEU A 132 -1.35 -22.60 7.39
N TYR A 133 -2.21 -22.59 8.40
CA TYR A 133 -2.56 -23.77 9.21
C TYR A 133 -3.81 -24.52 8.71
N HIS A 134 -4.38 -24.08 7.58
CA HIS A 134 -5.53 -24.76 7.00
C HIS A 134 -5.17 -26.18 6.55
N SER A 135 -6.09 -27.14 6.72
CA SER A 135 -5.82 -28.58 6.48
C SER A 135 -5.32 -28.88 5.06
N SER A 136 -5.78 -28.13 4.05
CA SER A 136 -5.36 -28.32 2.66
C SER A 136 -3.93 -27.82 2.38
N VAL A 137 -3.37 -26.93 3.22
CA VAL A 137 -2.05 -26.33 2.99
C VAL A 137 -0.93 -27.36 2.99
N LYS A 138 -0.98 -28.36 3.89
CA LYS A 138 0.01 -29.45 3.95
C LYS A 138 0.18 -30.19 2.63
N SER A 139 -0.91 -30.35 1.86
CA SER A 139 -0.87 -31.01 0.57
C SER A 139 -0.32 -30.12 -0.56
N ILE A 140 -0.41 -28.80 -0.39
CA ILE A 140 0.07 -27.80 -1.35
C ILE A 140 1.55 -27.49 -1.12
N LEU A 141 1.93 -27.16 0.11
CA LEU A 141 3.30 -26.81 0.52
C LEU A 141 4.12 -28.07 0.85
N LYS A 142 4.29 -28.93 -0.13
CA LYS A 142 5.03 -30.19 0.03
C LYS A 142 6.49 -29.93 0.45
N GLY A 143 6.94 -30.67 1.45
CA GLY A 143 8.33 -30.58 1.95
C GLY A 143 8.54 -29.52 3.02
N LEU A 144 7.56 -28.65 3.29
CA LEU A 144 7.65 -27.69 4.39
C LEU A 144 7.01 -28.26 5.67
N LYS A 145 7.70 -28.08 6.79
CA LYS A 145 7.14 -28.33 8.12
C LYS A 145 6.39 -27.06 8.55
N ILE A 146 5.09 -27.08 8.39
CA ILE A 146 4.23 -25.89 8.61
C ILE A 146 4.44 -25.25 9.98
N ASP A 147 4.66 -26.06 11.01
CA ASP A 147 4.85 -25.59 12.38
C ASP A 147 6.21 -24.86 12.59
N GLU A 148 7.14 -25.01 11.64
CA GLU A 148 8.45 -24.33 11.63
C GLU A 148 8.45 -23.08 10.72
N VAL A 149 7.36 -22.81 9.97
CA VAL A 149 7.24 -21.63 9.11
C VAL A 149 6.92 -20.40 9.97
N SER A 150 7.79 -19.41 9.94
CA SER A 150 7.52 -18.12 10.58
C SER A 150 6.58 -17.26 9.73
N GLN A 151 6.06 -16.19 10.27
CA GLN A 151 5.15 -15.28 9.56
C GLN A 151 5.67 -13.85 9.60
N GLY A 152 5.47 -13.10 8.51
CA GLY A 152 5.88 -11.71 8.40
C GLY A 152 4.90 -10.89 7.55
N LEU A 153 4.62 -9.68 7.98
CA LEU A 153 3.80 -8.73 7.27
C LEU A 153 4.68 -7.71 6.54
N CYS A 154 4.49 -7.60 5.23
CA CYS A 154 5.00 -6.49 4.43
C CYS A 154 3.85 -5.50 4.18
N LEU A 155 3.62 -4.55 5.08
CA LEU A 155 2.59 -3.53 4.93
C LEU A 155 3.19 -2.23 4.43
N LEU A 156 3.13 -2.01 3.13
CA LEU A 156 3.55 -0.78 2.48
C LEU A 156 2.40 0.23 2.54
N ALA A 157 2.63 1.35 3.21
CA ALA A 157 1.62 2.40 3.34
C ALA A 157 2.08 3.72 2.74
N SER A 158 1.15 4.43 2.12
CA SER A 158 1.25 5.83 1.76
C SER A 158 0.18 6.58 2.56
N LEU A 159 0.61 7.39 3.51
CA LEU A 159 -0.26 8.06 4.48
C LEU A 159 -0.42 9.54 4.12
N PHE A 160 -1.61 10.08 4.38
CA PHE A 160 -1.94 11.46 4.10
C PHE A 160 -2.63 12.08 5.32
N ILE A 161 -2.28 13.31 5.65
CA ILE A 161 -2.80 14.01 6.82
C ILE A 161 -3.67 15.20 6.38
N PRO A 162 -4.54 15.74 7.25
CA PRO A 162 -5.30 16.94 6.89
C PRO A 162 -4.36 18.08 6.49
N TYR A 163 -4.76 18.86 5.50
CA TYR A 163 -4.00 20.06 5.11
C TYR A 163 -3.77 20.97 6.32
N GLN A 164 -2.53 21.43 6.50
CA GLN A 164 -2.09 22.25 7.64
C GLN A 164 -2.25 21.59 9.04
N TYR A 165 -2.35 20.26 9.10
CA TYR A 165 -2.43 19.56 10.38
C TYR A 165 -1.22 19.86 11.28
N LYS A 166 -1.47 20.21 12.56
CA LYS A 166 -0.43 20.61 13.52
C LYS A 166 -0.06 19.53 14.54
N GLY A 167 -0.73 18.38 14.49
CA GLY A 167 -0.43 17.27 15.37
C GLY A 167 0.92 16.60 15.06
N SER A 168 1.34 15.72 15.96
CA SER A 168 2.57 14.95 15.83
C SER A 168 2.23 13.46 15.65
N PHE A 169 3.12 12.74 15.00
CA PHE A 169 3.01 11.30 14.76
C PHE A 169 4.26 10.58 15.27
N SER A 170 4.12 9.29 15.56
CA SER A 170 5.27 8.43 15.83
C SER A 170 6.23 8.37 14.63
N PRO A 171 7.52 8.01 14.83
CA PRO A 171 8.49 7.95 13.74
C PRO A 171 8.07 7.04 12.57
N THR A 172 7.41 5.93 12.85
CA THR A 172 6.94 4.98 11.83
C THR A 172 5.89 5.61 10.92
N TYR A 173 4.88 6.27 11.48
CA TYR A 173 3.88 6.99 10.66
C TYR A 173 4.52 8.15 9.89
N LYS A 174 5.40 8.94 10.52
CA LYS A 174 6.09 10.06 9.85
C LYS A 174 6.82 9.65 8.58
N LYS A 175 7.50 8.51 8.59
CA LYS A 175 8.19 7.98 7.41
C LYS A 175 7.21 7.61 6.29
N ALA A 176 5.99 7.19 6.63
CA ALA A 176 4.98 6.76 5.68
C ALA A 176 4.10 7.91 5.16
N ILE A 177 4.11 9.09 5.81
CA ILE A 177 3.38 10.28 5.33
C ILE A 177 3.99 10.76 4.02
N LYS A 178 3.15 10.87 2.98
CA LYS A 178 3.53 11.24 1.61
C LYS A 178 2.93 12.57 1.16
N GLY A 179 1.91 13.04 1.85
CA GLY A 179 1.22 14.26 1.47
C GLY A 179 0.06 14.57 2.42
N TYR A 180 -0.86 15.33 1.91
CA TYR A 180 -2.01 15.81 2.67
C TYR A 180 -3.33 15.52 1.94
N TYR A 181 -4.44 15.78 2.60
CA TYR A 181 -5.74 15.83 1.97
C TYR A 181 -6.52 17.07 2.41
N LEU A 182 -7.46 17.49 1.58
CA LEU A 182 -8.32 18.65 1.82
C LEU A 182 -9.67 18.45 1.12
N ASP A 183 -10.65 19.22 1.55
CA ASP A 183 -11.94 19.29 0.85
C ASP A 183 -11.85 20.16 -0.42
N PHE A 184 -12.89 20.06 -1.24
CA PHE A 184 -12.92 20.74 -2.56
C PHE A 184 -12.95 22.28 -2.46
N GLU A 185 -13.65 22.85 -1.47
CA GLU A 185 -13.73 24.30 -1.30
C GLU A 185 -12.39 24.88 -0.85
N THR A 186 -11.72 24.21 0.08
CA THR A 186 -10.35 24.57 0.48
C THR A 186 -9.41 24.51 -0.72
N PHE A 187 -9.49 23.45 -1.54
CA PHE A 187 -8.66 23.33 -2.72
C PHE A 187 -8.84 24.51 -3.68
N LYS A 188 -10.08 24.89 -4.01
CA LYS A 188 -10.35 26.05 -4.88
C LYS A 188 -9.79 27.36 -4.32
N SER A 189 -9.79 27.52 -3.00
CA SER A 189 -9.27 28.71 -2.35
C SER A 189 -7.74 28.85 -2.42
N LEU A 190 -7.04 27.75 -2.72
CA LEU A 190 -5.57 27.69 -2.82
C LEU A 190 -5.07 27.93 -4.25
N ASP A 191 -5.93 28.39 -5.16
CA ASP A 191 -5.58 28.62 -6.56
C ASP A 191 -4.32 29.50 -6.68
N ASN A 192 -3.39 28.99 -7.49
CA ASN A 192 -2.18 29.70 -7.85
C ASN A 192 -1.85 29.39 -9.32
N PRO A 193 -1.86 30.40 -10.21
CA PRO A 193 -1.67 30.20 -11.65
C PRO A 193 -0.30 29.62 -12.03
N THR A 194 0.66 29.57 -11.10
CA THR A 194 1.97 28.92 -11.34
C THR A 194 1.96 27.41 -11.08
N ILE A 195 0.89 26.89 -10.47
CA ILE A 195 0.75 25.49 -10.14
C ILE A 195 0.00 24.77 -11.25
N THR A 196 0.52 23.63 -11.65
CA THR A 196 -0.16 22.70 -12.55
C THR A 196 -0.41 21.38 -11.86
N TYR A 197 -1.40 20.64 -12.35
CA TYR A 197 -1.93 19.45 -11.71
C TYR A 197 -1.91 18.26 -12.65
N TYR A 198 -1.80 17.06 -12.05
CA TYR A 198 -1.96 15.79 -12.73
C TYR A 198 -2.80 14.85 -11.89
N ILE A 199 -3.76 14.15 -12.52
CA ILE A 199 -4.62 13.16 -11.88
C ILE A 199 -4.18 11.78 -12.37
N PRO A 200 -3.41 11.03 -11.56
CA PRO A 200 -3.03 9.67 -11.92
C PRO A 200 -4.25 8.75 -11.89
N SER A 201 -4.31 7.82 -12.81
CA SER A 201 -5.21 6.68 -12.66
C SER A 201 -4.81 5.87 -11.42
N LYS A 202 -5.75 5.08 -10.86
CA LYS A 202 -5.47 4.30 -9.65
C LYS A 202 -4.29 3.32 -9.79
N LYS A 203 -3.95 2.92 -11.01
CA LYS A 203 -2.79 2.08 -11.30
C LYS A 203 -1.45 2.82 -11.15
N GLU A 204 -1.47 4.13 -11.32
CA GLU A 204 -0.30 5.01 -11.27
C GLU A 204 -0.06 5.61 -9.88
N TRP A 205 -0.93 5.30 -8.91
CA TRP A 205 -0.74 5.75 -7.54
C TRP A 205 0.59 5.21 -6.99
N GLY A 206 1.43 6.12 -6.51
CA GLY A 206 2.75 5.79 -6.01
C GLY A 206 3.87 5.77 -7.05
N MET A 207 3.56 6.03 -8.33
CA MET A 207 4.57 6.25 -9.37
C MET A 207 5.17 7.65 -9.29
N ASP A 208 6.37 7.80 -9.86
CA ASP A 208 7.04 9.10 -9.97
C ASP A 208 6.32 9.99 -11.00
N PRO A 209 5.81 11.15 -10.61
CA PRO A 209 5.09 12.05 -11.52
C PRO A 209 6.01 12.82 -12.47
N SER A 210 7.33 12.85 -12.23
CA SER A 210 8.28 13.67 -13.00
C SER A 210 8.36 13.26 -14.48
N LYS A 211 8.00 12.03 -14.80
CA LYS A 211 7.99 11.48 -16.17
C LYS A 211 6.65 11.68 -16.88
N HIS A 212 5.68 12.35 -16.24
CA HIS A 212 4.38 12.61 -16.84
C HIS A 212 4.40 13.90 -17.66
N ASP A 213 3.93 13.82 -18.90
CA ASP A 213 4.06 14.94 -19.87
C ASP A 213 2.87 15.92 -19.86
N THR A 214 1.71 15.47 -19.34
CA THR A 214 0.47 16.25 -19.42
C THR A 214 0.08 16.82 -18.05
N TRP A 215 0.37 18.08 -17.83
CA TRP A 215 -0.01 18.84 -16.65
C TRP A 215 -1.06 19.88 -17.04
N VAL A 216 -2.11 20.02 -16.26
CA VAL A 216 -3.26 20.89 -16.53
C VAL A 216 -3.41 21.98 -15.46
N ASP A 217 -4.11 23.07 -15.79
CA ASP A 217 -4.43 24.13 -14.84
C ASP A 217 -5.63 23.77 -13.95
N LEU A 218 -5.95 24.63 -12.98
CA LEU A 218 -7.07 24.43 -12.07
C LEU A 218 -8.41 24.35 -12.80
N GLY A 219 -8.63 25.18 -13.83
CA GLY A 219 -9.91 25.23 -14.53
C GLY A 219 -10.26 23.92 -15.23
N ASP A 220 -9.26 23.22 -15.77
CA ASP A 220 -9.45 21.92 -16.41
C ASP A 220 -9.66 20.80 -15.38
N ILE A 221 -8.92 20.85 -14.26
CA ILE A 221 -9.05 19.82 -13.21
C ILE A 221 -10.38 19.94 -12.45
N GLU A 222 -10.93 21.15 -12.30
CA GLU A 222 -12.16 21.41 -11.54
C GLU A 222 -13.36 20.65 -12.10
N LYS A 223 -13.44 20.51 -13.42
CA LYS A 223 -14.52 19.73 -14.08
C LYS A 223 -14.49 18.26 -13.68
N VAL A 224 -13.30 17.67 -13.67
CA VAL A 224 -13.10 16.27 -13.28
C VAL A 224 -13.34 16.09 -11.78
N LEU A 225 -12.90 17.03 -10.96
CA LEU A 225 -13.14 17.06 -9.53
C LEU A 225 -14.63 17.08 -9.18
N THR A 226 -15.39 17.95 -9.83
CA THR A 226 -16.84 18.06 -9.58
C THR A 226 -17.53 16.70 -9.75
N VAL A 227 -17.20 15.97 -10.81
CA VAL A 227 -17.73 14.61 -11.04
C VAL A 227 -17.30 13.66 -9.93
N SER A 228 -16.03 13.66 -9.57
CA SER A 228 -15.50 12.79 -8.50
C SER A 228 -16.19 13.04 -7.16
N MET A 229 -16.46 14.31 -6.82
CA MET A 229 -17.17 14.66 -5.58
C MET A 229 -18.62 14.16 -5.60
N GLN A 230 -19.34 14.32 -6.74
CA GLN A 230 -20.70 13.80 -6.91
C GLN A 230 -20.77 12.27 -6.79
N GLU A 231 -19.75 11.57 -7.30
CA GLU A 231 -19.64 10.11 -7.23
C GLU A 231 -19.06 9.61 -5.90
N LYS A 232 -18.81 10.51 -4.94
CA LYS A 232 -18.17 10.18 -3.65
C LYS A 232 -16.84 9.44 -3.80
N GLN A 233 -16.01 9.92 -4.71
CA GLN A 233 -14.67 9.43 -4.93
C GLN A 233 -13.64 10.46 -4.46
N ALA A 234 -12.60 9.99 -3.79
CA ALA A 234 -11.45 10.79 -3.38
C ALA A 234 -10.24 10.38 -4.24
N PRO A 235 -9.99 11.07 -5.35
CA PRO A 235 -8.83 10.80 -6.20
C PRO A 235 -7.55 11.38 -5.62
N LEU A 236 -6.43 10.73 -5.94
CA LEU A 236 -5.08 11.25 -5.71
C LEU A 236 -4.73 12.27 -6.79
N TYR A 237 -4.09 13.35 -6.38
CA TYR A 237 -3.57 14.39 -7.25
C TYR A 237 -2.09 14.59 -7.04
N TRP A 238 -1.41 14.98 -8.10
CA TRP A 238 -0.11 15.60 -8.04
C TRP A 238 -0.23 17.08 -8.38
N GLN A 239 0.47 17.92 -7.66
CA GLN A 239 0.73 19.30 -8.05
C GLN A 239 2.21 19.48 -8.34
N LYS A 240 2.48 20.29 -9.35
CA LYS A 240 3.82 20.73 -9.75
C LYS A 240 3.92 22.24 -9.59
N ASN A 241 4.96 22.68 -8.87
CA ASN A 241 5.33 24.09 -8.72
C ASN A 241 6.82 24.24 -9.02
N GLY A 242 7.16 24.72 -10.21
CA GLY A 242 8.52 24.66 -10.73
C GLY A 242 9.02 23.21 -10.80
N GLU A 243 10.13 22.91 -10.12
CA GLU A 243 10.72 21.56 -10.04
C GLU A 243 10.21 20.74 -8.83
N SER A 244 9.31 21.30 -8.05
CA SER A 244 8.78 20.62 -6.86
C SER A 244 7.48 19.91 -7.15
N TYR A 245 7.37 18.66 -6.66
CA TYR A 245 6.17 17.83 -6.77
C TYR A 245 5.63 17.52 -5.37
N SER A 246 4.32 17.62 -5.19
CA SER A 246 3.64 17.14 -4.00
C SER A 246 2.35 16.44 -4.37
N GLN A 247 1.96 15.46 -3.54
CA GLN A 247 0.76 14.67 -3.77
C GLN A 247 -0.25 14.91 -2.66
N PHE A 248 -1.53 14.85 -3.02
CA PHE A 248 -2.63 15.07 -2.08
C PHE A 248 -3.91 14.40 -2.56
N PHE A 249 -4.85 14.23 -1.63
CA PHE A 249 -6.19 13.80 -1.95
C PHE A 249 -7.16 14.97 -1.84
N ILE A 250 -8.18 15.00 -2.70
CA ILE A 250 -9.35 15.85 -2.50
C ILE A 250 -10.49 14.94 -2.08
N VAL A 251 -11.09 15.25 -0.93
CA VAL A 251 -12.14 14.42 -0.32
C VAL A 251 -13.50 15.06 -0.46
N TRP A 252 -14.52 14.21 -0.51
CA TRP A 252 -15.93 14.59 -0.65
C TRP A 252 -16.66 14.70 0.71
N TRP A 253 -15.98 14.32 1.80
CA TRP A 253 -16.49 14.24 3.16
C TRP A 253 -15.74 15.20 4.10
#